data_0a769d5672cbe63047fd85a862fca6c3
#
_entry.id   0a769d5672cbe63047fd85a862fca6c3
#
_cell.length_a   1.000
_cell.length_b   1.000
_cell.length_c   1.000
_cell.angle_alpha   90.00
_cell.angle_beta   90.00
_cell.angle_gamma   90.00
#
_symmetry.space_group_name_H-M   'P 1'
#
loop_
_entity.id
_entity.type
_entity.pdbx_description
1 polymer ?
#
loop_
_entity_poly.entity_id
_entity_poly.type
_entity_poly.pdbx_seq_one_letter_code
_entity_poly.pdbx_strand_id
1 'polypeptide(L)'
;MKRLLLICFLILSATSFSRSEKIILVDYSYILENYYKTKSYNKTLHTLKNKLEKKYNINFDDKNLDENKEKALKIYKTVKNKFTNEITTDIDIAIAFTGQTENYNLIIDKDILHYGKGKDISKFVLEFLNDVYFRSLTIKDEKKLKTDLILTV
;
A
#
# COMPACT_ATOMS: atom_id res chain seq x y z
N MET A 1 -19.18 -17.13 55.81
CA MET A 1 -18.74 -17.66 54.52
C MET A 1 -19.56 -17.13 53.32
N LYS A 2 -20.90 -17.14 53.28
CA LYS A 2 -21.69 -16.64 52.17
C LYS A 2 -21.44 -15.15 51.79
N ARG A 3 -21.22 -14.28 52.78
CA ARG A 3 -20.94 -12.84 52.53
C ARG A 3 -19.57 -12.59 51.93
N LEU A 4 -18.58 -13.41 52.26
CA LEU A 4 -17.24 -13.32 51.69
C LEU A 4 -17.19 -13.74 50.22
N LEU A 5 -17.93 -14.79 49.85
CA LEU A 5 -18.11 -15.26 48.47
C LEU A 5 -18.78 -14.20 47.60
N LEU A 6 -19.76 -13.46 48.14
CA LEU A 6 -20.45 -12.40 47.37
C LEU A 6 -19.56 -11.21 47.08
N ILE A 7 -18.65 -10.86 48.02
CA ILE A 7 -17.66 -9.79 47.83
C ILE A 7 -16.61 -10.18 46.79
N CYS A 8 -16.13 -11.44 46.79
CA CYS A 8 -15.22 -11.94 45.76
C CYS A 8 -15.86 -11.95 44.38
N PHE A 9 -17.15 -12.30 44.29
CA PHE A 9 -17.86 -12.27 42.99
C PHE A 9 -18.07 -10.86 42.44
N LEU A 10 -18.32 -9.87 43.34
CA LEU A 10 -18.41 -8.45 42.99
C LEU A 10 -17.06 -7.86 42.56
N ILE A 11 -15.96 -8.28 43.12
CA ILE A 11 -14.61 -7.85 42.75
C ILE A 11 -14.19 -8.46 41.39
N LEU A 12 -14.55 -9.75 41.12
CA LEU A 12 -14.29 -10.37 39.84
C LEU A 12 -15.13 -9.75 38.69
N SER A 13 -16.35 -9.28 38.97
CA SER A 13 -17.19 -8.65 37.95
C SER A 13 -16.77 -7.20 37.65
N ALA A 14 -16.06 -6.53 38.58
CA ALA A 14 -15.55 -5.17 38.38
C ALA A 14 -14.28 -5.10 37.51
N THR A 15 -13.61 -6.23 37.27
CA THR A 15 -12.51 -6.31 36.28
C THR A 15 -13.02 -6.60 34.88
N SER A 16 -14.11 -5.95 34.48
CA SER A 16 -14.38 -5.76 33.07
C SER A 16 -13.26 -4.88 32.55
N PHE A 17 -12.20 -5.52 32.09
CA PHE A 17 -11.13 -4.87 31.35
C PHE A 17 -11.82 -4.15 30.19
N SER A 18 -12.12 -2.87 30.36
CA SER A 18 -12.39 -1.96 29.27
C SER A 18 -11.11 -1.96 28.44
N ARG A 19 -11.01 -2.90 27.51
CA ARG A 19 -9.99 -2.86 26.48
C ARG A 19 -10.29 -1.59 25.71
N SER A 20 -9.58 -0.54 26.05
CA SER A 20 -9.61 0.71 25.29
C SER A 20 -9.36 0.33 23.83
N GLU A 21 -10.39 0.45 23.00
CA GLU A 21 -10.24 0.22 21.57
C GLU A 21 -9.20 1.19 21.06
N LYS A 22 -8.09 0.67 20.61
CA LYS A 22 -7.04 1.47 20.00
C LYS A 22 -7.36 1.62 18.53
N ILE A 23 -7.86 2.79 18.16
CA ILE A 23 -8.21 3.16 16.79
C ILE A 23 -7.02 3.87 16.16
N ILE A 24 -6.65 3.44 14.97
CA ILE A 24 -5.70 4.16 14.11
C ILE A 24 -6.39 4.68 12.86
N LEU A 25 -5.88 5.81 12.39
CA LEU A 25 -6.31 6.45 11.17
C LEU A 25 -5.22 6.30 10.11
N VAL A 26 -5.63 6.04 8.88
CA VAL A 26 -4.76 5.94 7.72
C VAL A 26 -5.35 6.79 6.60
N ASP A 27 -4.56 7.70 6.07
CA ASP A 27 -4.88 8.44 4.86
C ASP A 27 -4.29 7.67 3.66
N TYR A 28 -5.14 6.81 3.09
CA TYR A 28 -4.72 5.93 2.00
C TYR A 28 -4.32 6.73 0.76
N SER A 29 -5.05 7.79 0.45
CA SER A 29 -4.78 8.68 -0.68
C SER A 29 -3.43 9.37 -0.53
N TYR A 30 -3.14 9.90 0.66
CA TYR A 30 -1.84 10.50 0.96
C TYR A 30 -0.68 9.51 0.77
N ILE A 31 -0.83 8.26 1.25
CA ILE A 31 0.19 7.23 1.09
C ILE A 31 0.39 6.90 -0.38
N LEU A 32 -0.70 6.65 -1.12
CA LEU A 32 -0.67 6.30 -2.53
C LEU A 32 0.04 7.35 -3.38
N GLU A 33 -0.24 8.63 -3.16
CA GLU A 33 0.34 9.75 -3.92
C GLU A 33 1.83 9.97 -3.61
N ASN A 34 2.25 9.70 -2.37
CA ASN A 34 3.60 9.99 -1.90
C ASN A 34 4.55 8.79 -1.91
N TYR A 35 4.05 7.59 -2.13
CA TYR A 35 4.86 6.38 -2.22
C TYR A 35 5.79 6.43 -3.47
N TYR A 36 7.10 6.28 -3.27
CA TYR A 36 8.07 6.38 -4.37
C TYR A 36 7.86 5.34 -5.47
N LYS A 37 7.40 4.13 -5.13
CA LYS A 37 7.06 3.10 -6.11
C LYS A 37 5.93 3.55 -7.02
N THR A 38 4.91 4.24 -6.49
CA THR A 38 3.82 4.84 -7.29
C THR A 38 4.36 5.84 -8.30
N LYS A 39 5.24 6.74 -7.86
CA LYS A 39 5.89 7.73 -8.74
C LYS A 39 6.72 7.07 -9.83
N SER A 40 7.46 6.02 -9.48
CA SER A 40 8.26 5.23 -10.43
C SER A 40 7.39 4.51 -11.46
N TYR A 41 6.28 3.92 -11.04
CA TYR A 41 5.35 3.22 -11.92
C TYR A 41 4.61 4.20 -12.84
N ASN A 42 4.21 5.35 -12.35
CA ASN A 42 3.60 6.40 -13.19
C ASN A 42 4.56 6.85 -14.30
N LYS A 43 5.85 7.04 -13.99
CA LYS A 43 6.87 7.35 -15.01
C LYS A 43 7.00 6.22 -16.04
N THR A 44 6.97 4.97 -15.60
CA THR A 44 7.04 3.79 -16.46
C THR A 44 5.80 3.69 -17.37
N LEU A 45 4.60 3.95 -16.83
CA LEU A 45 3.35 3.95 -17.60
C LEU A 45 3.34 5.06 -18.65
N HIS A 46 3.84 6.24 -18.30
CA HIS A 46 3.98 7.34 -19.27
C HIS A 46 4.93 6.95 -20.41
N THR A 47 6.06 6.35 -20.09
CA THR A 47 7.00 5.85 -21.11
C THR A 47 6.39 4.74 -21.96
N LEU A 48 5.63 3.84 -21.36
CA LEU A 48 4.91 2.78 -22.07
C LEU A 48 3.85 3.37 -23.01
N LYS A 49 3.05 4.35 -22.56
CA LYS A 49 2.06 5.06 -23.39
C LYS A 49 2.74 5.59 -24.66
N ASN A 50 3.81 6.35 -24.51
CA ASN A 50 4.54 6.94 -25.63
C ASN A 50 5.13 5.89 -26.61
N LYS A 51 5.63 4.76 -26.08
CA LYS A 51 6.12 3.66 -26.89
C LYS A 51 5.00 2.98 -27.69
N LEU A 52 3.84 2.79 -27.10
CA LEU A 52 2.69 2.18 -27.74
C LEU A 52 2.12 3.09 -28.81
N GLU A 53 2.02 4.40 -28.54
CA GLU A 53 1.59 5.40 -29.53
C GLU A 53 2.47 5.36 -30.78
N LYS A 54 3.79 5.34 -30.60
CA LYS A 54 4.74 5.24 -31.73
C LYS A 54 4.65 3.90 -32.45
N LYS A 55 4.57 2.78 -31.71
CA LYS A 55 4.56 1.44 -32.29
C LYS A 55 3.33 1.18 -33.15
N TYR A 56 2.16 1.63 -32.69
CA TYR A 56 0.88 1.38 -33.34
C TYR A 56 0.39 2.55 -34.19
N ASN A 57 1.16 3.64 -34.22
CA ASN A 57 0.80 4.90 -34.91
C ASN A 57 -0.58 5.42 -34.52
N ILE A 58 -0.81 5.52 -33.21
CA ILE A 58 -2.08 5.93 -32.60
C ILE A 58 -1.87 7.11 -31.64
N ASN A 59 -2.99 7.77 -31.31
CA ASN A 59 -3.07 8.70 -30.21
C ASN A 59 -4.06 8.15 -29.17
N PHE A 60 -3.62 7.95 -27.92
CA PHE A 60 -4.50 7.46 -26.83
C PHE A 60 -5.63 8.45 -26.52
N ASP A 61 -5.42 9.73 -26.74
CA ASP A 61 -6.39 10.79 -26.43
C ASP A 61 -7.44 10.97 -27.55
N ASP A 62 -7.25 10.37 -28.71
CA ASP A 62 -8.26 10.32 -29.78
C ASP A 62 -9.47 9.47 -29.34
N LYS A 63 -10.68 9.83 -29.78
CA LYS A 63 -11.91 9.09 -29.49
C LYS A 63 -12.15 7.91 -30.43
N ASN A 64 -11.51 7.90 -31.58
CA ASN A 64 -11.66 6.82 -32.55
C ASN A 64 -10.99 5.56 -32.05
N LEU A 65 -11.71 4.45 -32.09
CA LEU A 65 -11.22 3.14 -31.65
C LEU A 65 -11.03 2.30 -32.95
N ASP A 66 -9.78 2.06 -33.30
CA ASP A 66 -9.38 1.09 -34.30
C ASP A 66 -8.74 -0.14 -33.68
N GLU A 67 -8.46 -1.17 -34.49
CA GLU A 67 -7.87 -2.42 -34.03
C GLU A 67 -6.49 -2.23 -33.37
N ASN A 68 -5.67 -1.31 -33.88
CA ASN A 68 -4.35 -1.00 -33.33
C ASN A 68 -4.45 -0.34 -31.96
N LYS A 69 -5.39 0.59 -31.82
CA LYS A 69 -5.65 1.27 -30.56
C LYS A 69 -6.22 0.30 -29.52
N GLU A 70 -7.09 -0.61 -29.90
CA GLU A 70 -7.62 -1.62 -29.01
C GLU A 70 -6.51 -2.54 -28.47
N LYS A 71 -5.61 -3.01 -29.34
CA LYS A 71 -4.42 -3.79 -28.95
C LYS A 71 -3.52 -3.01 -27.99
N ALA A 72 -3.22 -1.76 -28.30
CA ALA A 72 -2.39 -0.90 -27.45
C ALA A 72 -3.03 -0.64 -26.08
N LEU A 73 -4.33 -0.35 -26.05
CA LEU A 73 -5.10 -0.16 -24.82
C LEU A 73 -5.11 -1.41 -23.94
N LYS A 74 -5.26 -2.60 -24.53
CA LYS A 74 -5.21 -3.86 -23.80
C LYS A 74 -3.87 -4.05 -23.11
N ILE A 75 -2.77 -3.82 -23.82
CA ILE A 75 -1.41 -3.90 -23.24
C ILE A 75 -1.26 -2.88 -22.10
N TYR A 76 -1.63 -1.62 -22.33
CA TYR A 76 -1.51 -0.57 -21.33
C TYR A 76 -2.33 -0.85 -20.09
N LYS A 77 -3.59 -1.26 -20.22
CA LYS A 77 -4.47 -1.63 -19.11
C LYS A 77 -3.92 -2.81 -18.30
N THR A 78 -3.39 -3.83 -18.98
CA THR A 78 -2.78 -4.99 -18.33
C THR A 78 -1.62 -4.58 -17.43
N VAL A 79 -0.70 -3.74 -17.94
CA VAL A 79 0.45 -3.27 -17.16
C VAL A 79 0.01 -2.33 -16.04
N LYS A 80 -0.94 -1.42 -16.31
CA LYS A 80 -1.49 -0.52 -15.31
C LYS A 80 -2.12 -1.30 -14.15
N ASN A 81 -2.96 -2.29 -14.45
CA ASN A 81 -3.63 -3.11 -13.45
C ASN A 81 -2.61 -3.88 -12.59
N LYS A 82 -1.57 -4.44 -13.23
CA LYS A 82 -0.48 -5.10 -12.49
C LYS A 82 0.18 -4.14 -11.49
N PHE A 83 0.55 -2.95 -11.94
CA PHE A 83 1.17 -1.94 -11.07
C PHE A 83 0.25 -1.46 -9.95
N THR A 84 -1.03 -1.23 -10.26
CA THR A 84 -2.03 -0.86 -9.26
C THR A 84 -2.13 -1.94 -8.19
N ASN A 85 -2.29 -3.21 -8.59
CA ASN A 85 -2.40 -4.32 -7.64
C ASN A 85 -1.15 -4.46 -6.75
N GLU A 86 0.05 -4.30 -7.32
CA GLU A 86 1.28 -4.34 -6.54
C GLU A 86 1.35 -3.22 -5.50
N ILE A 87 1.01 -1.98 -5.89
CA ILE A 87 1.03 -0.83 -4.98
C ILE A 87 -0.01 -1.01 -3.87
N THR A 88 -1.24 -1.39 -4.24
CA THR A 88 -2.33 -1.63 -3.27
C THR A 88 -1.92 -2.70 -2.27
N THR A 89 -1.39 -3.83 -2.75
CA THR A 89 -0.92 -4.92 -1.90
C THR A 89 0.19 -4.47 -0.94
N ASP A 90 1.17 -3.71 -1.43
CA ASP A 90 2.25 -3.19 -0.58
C ASP A 90 1.69 -2.30 0.55
N ILE A 91 0.75 -1.40 0.22
CA ILE A 91 0.14 -0.49 1.18
C ILE A 91 -0.68 -1.28 2.22
N ASP A 92 -1.50 -2.22 1.77
CA ASP A 92 -2.34 -3.05 2.65
C ASP A 92 -1.48 -3.88 3.62
N ILE A 93 -0.40 -4.49 3.13
CA ILE A 93 0.56 -5.23 3.96
C ILE A 93 1.22 -4.31 4.99
N ALA A 94 1.66 -3.13 4.60
CA ALA A 94 2.32 -2.18 5.50
C ALA A 94 1.37 -1.68 6.59
N ILE A 95 0.11 -1.39 6.24
CA ILE A 95 -0.94 -1.01 7.20
C ILE A 95 -1.21 -2.15 8.17
N ALA A 96 -1.41 -3.36 7.66
CA ALA A 96 -1.69 -4.54 8.49
C ALA A 96 -0.51 -4.85 9.44
N PHE A 97 0.73 -4.79 8.95
CA PHE A 97 1.93 -4.98 9.75
C PHE A 97 2.03 -3.95 10.88
N THR A 98 1.81 -2.67 10.56
CA THR A 98 1.82 -1.60 11.56
C THR A 98 0.71 -1.79 12.60
N GLY A 99 -0.49 -2.18 12.15
CA GLY A 99 -1.61 -2.47 13.04
C GLY A 99 -1.30 -3.60 14.03
N GLN A 100 -0.68 -4.67 13.55
CA GLN A 100 -0.31 -5.81 14.39
C GLN A 100 0.80 -5.48 15.40
N THR A 101 1.86 -4.80 14.97
CA THR A 101 3.01 -4.45 15.83
C THR A 101 2.64 -3.51 16.97
N GLU A 102 1.70 -2.61 16.74
CA GLU A 102 1.23 -1.62 17.71
C GLU A 102 0.01 -2.09 18.53
N ASN A 103 -0.50 -3.30 18.30
CA ASN A 103 -1.68 -3.87 18.96
C ASN A 103 -2.94 -2.99 18.80
N TYR A 104 -3.20 -2.50 17.62
CA TYR A 104 -4.43 -1.78 17.30
C TYR A 104 -5.58 -2.75 16.99
N ASN A 105 -6.79 -2.36 17.39
CA ASN A 105 -7.98 -3.19 17.23
C ASN A 105 -8.77 -2.80 15.98
N LEU A 106 -8.63 -1.54 15.52
CA LEU A 106 -9.39 -1.01 14.41
C LEU A 106 -8.54 -0.04 13.59
N ILE A 107 -8.57 -0.20 12.28
CA ILE A 107 -7.91 0.66 11.30
C ILE A 107 -9.01 1.31 10.47
N ILE A 108 -9.02 2.64 10.39
CA ILE A 108 -10.03 3.39 9.65
C ILE A 108 -9.32 4.29 8.64
N ASP A 109 -9.81 4.29 7.40
CA ASP A 109 -9.38 5.28 6.42
C ASP A 109 -9.92 6.67 6.84
N LYS A 110 -9.05 7.67 6.83
CA LYS A 110 -9.40 9.05 7.20
C LYS A 110 -10.50 9.63 6.33
N ASP A 111 -10.56 9.23 5.07
CA ASP A 111 -11.54 9.75 4.11
C ASP A 111 -12.98 9.34 4.46
N ILE A 112 -13.17 8.27 5.24
CA ILE A 112 -14.49 7.81 5.67
C ILE A 112 -14.84 8.19 7.12
N LEU A 113 -13.89 8.78 7.87
CA LEU A 113 -14.13 9.16 9.26
C LEU A 113 -14.78 10.54 9.34
N HIS A 114 -16.07 10.57 9.64
CA HIS A 114 -16.79 11.84 9.85
C HIS A 114 -16.64 12.40 11.26
N TYR A 115 -16.55 11.53 12.28
CA TYR A 115 -16.42 11.91 13.69
C TYR A 115 -15.54 10.90 14.43
N GLY A 116 -14.73 11.38 15.36
CA GLY A 116 -13.90 10.54 16.20
C GLY A 116 -12.45 11.01 16.26
N LYS A 117 -11.66 10.30 17.07
CA LYS A 117 -10.23 10.54 17.22
C LYS A 117 -9.49 9.21 17.14
N GLY A 118 -8.37 9.20 16.45
CA GLY A 118 -7.47 8.07 16.37
C GLY A 118 -6.04 8.55 16.14
N LYS A 119 -5.07 7.67 16.35
CA LYS A 119 -3.67 7.96 16.03
C LYS A 119 -3.49 7.85 14.52
N ASP A 120 -3.09 8.93 13.87
CA ASP A 120 -2.74 8.92 12.45
C ASP A 120 -1.36 8.28 12.27
N ILE A 121 -1.29 7.22 11.46
CA ILE A 121 -0.06 6.49 11.17
C ILE A 121 0.37 6.60 9.69
N SER A 122 -0.31 7.41 8.90
CA SER A 122 -0.10 7.51 7.45
C SER A 122 1.36 7.81 7.10
N LYS A 123 1.97 8.76 7.81
CA LYS A 123 3.37 9.12 7.61
C LYS A 123 4.32 7.97 7.95
N PHE A 124 4.07 7.27 9.04
CA PHE A 124 4.89 6.12 9.45
C PHE A 124 4.81 4.98 8.42
N VAL A 125 3.60 4.66 7.96
CA VAL A 125 3.38 3.64 6.90
C VAL A 125 4.10 4.04 5.62
N LEU A 126 4.02 5.32 5.23
CA LEU A 126 4.71 5.83 4.04
C LEU A 126 6.23 5.74 4.16
N GLU A 127 6.80 6.11 5.30
CA GLU A 127 8.24 6.02 5.56
C GLU A 127 8.71 4.57 5.49
N PHE A 128 7.98 3.65 6.12
CA PHE A 128 8.25 2.21 6.07
C PHE A 128 8.23 1.67 4.64
N LEU A 129 7.19 1.98 3.86
CA LEU A 129 7.07 1.58 2.47
C LEU A 129 8.23 2.08 1.61
N ASN A 130 8.60 3.34 1.78
CA ASN A 130 9.69 3.93 1.03
C ASN A 130 11.05 3.29 1.39
N ASP A 131 11.29 3.01 2.67
CA ASP A 131 12.51 2.32 3.12
C ASP A 131 12.61 0.91 2.52
N VAL A 132 11.53 0.12 2.60
CA VAL A 132 11.48 -1.22 1.99
C VAL A 132 11.71 -1.16 0.48
N TYR A 133 11.08 -0.20 -0.20
CA TYR A 133 11.26 -0.03 -1.64
C TYR A 133 12.72 0.28 -2.01
N PHE A 134 13.36 1.22 -1.33
CA PHE A 134 14.76 1.57 -1.62
C PHE A 134 15.73 0.42 -1.33
N ARG A 135 15.54 -0.30 -0.23
CA ARG A 135 16.34 -1.52 0.04
C ARG A 135 16.17 -2.57 -1.06
N SER A 136 14.96 -2.72 -1.58
CA SER A 136 14.70 -3.67 -2.67
C SER A 136 15.42 -3.30 -3.98
N LEU A 137 15.60 -2.01 -4.25
CA LEU A 137 16.37 -1.52 -5.41
C LEU A 137 17.85 -1.81 -5.24
N THR A 138 18.44 -1.50 -4.08
CA THR A 138 19.83 -1.77 -3.77
C THR A 138 20.18 -3.25 -3.95
N ILE A 139 19.34 -4.16 -3.44
CA ILE A 139 19.53 -5.61 -3.60
C ILE A 139 19.48 -6.04 -5.08
N LYS A 140 18.60 -5.44 -5.87
CA LYS A 140 18.52 -5.73 -7.31
C LYS A 140 19.76 -5.27 -8.06
N ASP A 141 20.26 -4.08 -7.74
CA ASP A 141 21.48 -3.54 -8.36
C ASP A 141 22.71 -4.37 -8.01
N GLU A 142 22.84 -4.79 -6.74
CA GLU A 142 23.93 -5.70 -6.32
C GLU A 142 23.88 -7.05 -7.03
N LYS A 143 22.67 -7.63 -7.20
CA LYS A 143 22.51 -8.89 -7.94
C LYS A 143 22.88 -8.73 -9.41
N LYS A 144 22.47 -7.62 -10.03
CA LYS A 144 22.83 -7.32 -11.42
C LYS A 144 24.32 -7.19 -11.60
N LEU A 145 25.00 -6.41 -10.73
CA LEU A 145 26.46 -6.26 -10.73
C LEU A 145 27.19 -7.62 -10.60
N LYS A 146 26.73 -8.49 -9.70
CA LYS A 146 27.30 -9.84 -9.54
C LYS A 146 27.09 -10.71 -10.78
N THR A 147 25.91 -10.62 -11.42
CA THR A 147 25.62 -11.38 -12.65
C THR A 147 26.49 -10.89 -13.80
N ASP A 148 26.63 -9.58 -13.98
CA ASP A 148 27.45 -8.98 -15.02
C ASP A 148 28.94 -9.31 -14.83
N LEU A 149 29.42 -9.42 -13.58
CA LEU A 149 30.80 -9.80 -13.26
C LEU A 149 31.11 -11.29 -13.59
N ILE A 150 30.13 -12.17 -13.39
CA ILE A 150 30.26 -13.60 -13.70
C ILE A 150 30.27 -13.86 -15.22
N LEU A 151 29.56 -13.01 -15.99
CA LEU A 151 29.49 -13.13 -17.44
C LEU A 151 30.72 -12.53 -18.17
N THR A 152 31.59 -11.81 -17.44
CA THR A 152 32.84 -11.20 -17.96
C THR A 152 34.11 -11.98 -17.64
N VAL A 153 33.99 -13.11 -16.96
CA VAL A 153 35.05 -14.07 -16.66
C VAL A 153 34.87 -15.33 -17.50
#